data_76faf8edb69021a0492d41f7ce0739cd
#
_entry.id   76faf8edb69021a0492d41f7ce0739cd
#
_cell.length_a   1.000
_cell.length_b   1.000
_cell.length_c   1.000
_cell.angle_alpha   90.00
_cell.angle_beta   90.00
_cell.angle_gamma   90.00
#
_symmetry.space_group_name_H-M   'P 1'
#
loop_
_entity.id
_entity.type
_entity.pdbx_description
1 polymer ?
#
loop_
_entity_poly.entity_id
_entity_poly.type
_entity_poly.pdbx_seq_one_letter_code
_entity_poly.pdbx_strand_id
1 'polypeptide(L)'
;MKKYLAALSALLMLITPIASQASPEDDLKSFRSYFTDKFPEVPMADFVNGVYSVDKASREQWEEFEEFPAYEIYISKGEDLFNKKFANGKNFASCFPNYKKGIRQNYPRFDKASGKIVTMEGDINKCLTDNGEKAYGWKKGKIAYVGAYLAYMSRGNLINVKTPSSPAELAAYNRGKKHFYSKRGQLNMSCADCHYNNAGNKIRADILSPALGHPSGFPVYRNKWAGGSKGDGMGTLHRRYGGCNKQVRAKPFKAQSDEYKALEYFHTYMSNGLEVNGPSLRK
;
A
#
# COMPACT_ATOMS: atom_id res chain seq x y z
N MET A 1 73.74 9.50 32.72
CA MET A 1 72.95 10.29 31.73
C MET A 1 71.78 9.46 31.25
N LYS A 2 70.58 9.69 31.77
CA LYS A 2 69.37 8.94 31.45
C LYS A 2 68.63 9.68 30.34
N LYS A 3 68.47 9.08 29.19
CA LYS A 3 67.67 9.59 28.05
C LYS A 3 66.18 9.18 28.26
N TYR A 4 65.31 10.12 28.42
CA TYR A 4 63.87 9.91 28.43
C TYR A 4 63.36 9.94 26.99
N LEU A 5 62.89 8.80 26.48
CA LEU A 5 62.09 8.73 25.27
C LEU A 5 60.61 9.05 25.64
N ALA A 6 60.12 10.16 25.15
CA ALA A 6 58.71 10.50 25.22
C ALA A 6 57.98 9.81 24.04
N ALA A 7 57.15 8.85 24.35
CA ALA A 7 56.24 8.22 23.38
C ALA A 7 55.03 9.10 23.18
N LEU A 8 54.92 9.73 22.01
CA LEU A 8 53.70 10.49 21.58
C LEU A 8 52.69 9.49 21.02
N SER A 9 51.73 9.10 21.83
CA SER A 9 50.60 8.28 21.35
C SER A 9 49.61 9.18 20.59
N ALA A 10 49.68 9.16 19.26
CA ALA A 10 48.68 9.79 18.40
C ALA A 10 47.38 8.99 18.45
N LEU A 11 46.40 9.53 19.14
CA LEU A 11 45.03 8.99 19.17
C LEU A 11 44.34 9.31 17.83
N LEU A 12 44.38 8.39 16.86
CA LEU A 12 43.65 8.48 15.62
C LEU A 12 42.17 8.27 15.95
N MET A 13 41.39 9.35 16.06
CA MET A 13 39.91 9.27 16.07
C MET A 13 39.48 8.81 14.67
N LEU A 14 39.10 7.55 14.54
CA LEU A 14 38.38 7.02 13.39
C LEU A 14 36.98 7.67 13.35
N ILE A 15 36.88 8.78 12.64
CA ILE A 15 35.58 9.35 12.26
C ILE A 15 34.99 8.39 11.21
N THR A 16 34.26 7.38 11.66
CA THR A 16 33.43 6.58 10.76
C THR A 16 32.34 7.51 10.20
N PRO A 17 32.25 7.68 8.88
CA PRO A 17 31.15 8.43 8.30
C PRO A 17 29.86 7.72 8.71
N ILE A 18 29.04 8.37 9.52
CA ILE A 18 27.66 7.94 9.75
C ILE A 18 27.01 8.08 8.38
N ALA A 19 26.82 6.97 7.67
CA ALA A 19 26.04 6.95 6.45
C ALA A 19 24.64 7.46 6.82
N SER A 20 24.36 8.73 6.50
CA SER A 20 23.05 9.32 6.68
C SER A 20 22.06 8.51 5.85
N GLN A 21 21.21 7.77 6.50
CA GLN A 21 20.09 7.15 5.80
C GLN A 21 19.22 8.28 5.24
N ALA A 22 18.88 8.19 3.94
CA ALA A 22 17.97 9.15 3.32
C ALA A 22 16.68 9.25 4.13
N SER A 23 16.21 10.48 4.33
CA SER A 23 14.95 10.73 5.04
C SER A 23 13.75 10.14 4.26
N PRO A 24 12.61 9.91 4.91
CA PRO A 24 11.39 9.52 4.18
C PRO A 24 11.00 10.50 3.08
N GLU A 25 11.23 11.80 3.28
CA GLU A 25 10.98 12.85 2.29
C GLU A 25 11.93 12.75 1.09
N ASP A 26 13.22 12.50 1.32
CA ASP A 26 14.19 12.29 0.25
C ASP A 26 13.87 11.02 -0.55
N ASP A 27 13.45 9.95 0.15
CA ASP A 27 12.98 8.73 -0.49
C ASP A 27 11.77 9.00 -1.39
N LEU A 28 10.78 9.74 -0.90
CA LEU A 28 9.57 10.11 -1.65
C LEU A 28 9.93 10.92 -2.89
N LYS A 29 10.80 11.92 -2.76
CA LYS A 29 11.27 12.75 -3.87
C LYS A 29 12.00 11.90 -4.91
N SER A 30 12.95 11.09 -4.49
CA SER A 30 13.73 10.23 -5.39
C SER A 30 12.87 9.18 -6.08
N PHE A 31 11.90 8.61 -5.35
CA PHE A 31 10.97 7.62 -5.90
C PHE A 31 10.10 8.23 -7.00
N ARG A 32 9.62 9.45 -6.82
CA ARG A 32 8.84 10.18 -7.83
C ARG A 32 9.67 10.55 -9.04
N SER A 33 10.85 11.18 -8.82
CA SER A 33 11.75 11.54 -9.92
C SER A 33 12.08 10.34 -10.79
N TYR A 34 12.34 9.18 -10.18
CA TYR A 34 12.59 7.96 -10.95
C TYR A 34 11.45 7.62 -11.93
N PHE A 35 10.19 7.75 -11.51
CA PHE A 35 9.07 7.42 -12.39
C PHE A 35 8.78 8.51 -13.42
N THR A 36 8.93 9.79 -13.08
CA THR A 36 8.79 10.88 -14.06
C THR A 36 9.90 10.88 -15.10
N ASP A 37 11.12 10.49 -14.71
CA ASP A 37 12.22 10.36 -15.66
C ASP A 37 12.05 9.14 -16.57
N LYS A 38 11.50 8.05 -16.02
CA LYS A 38 11.27 6.80 -16.76
C LYS A 38 10.08 6.91 -17.72
N PHE A 39 9.08 7.70 -17.39
CA PHE A 39 7.83 7.89 -18.15
C PHE A 39 7.53 9.40 -18.27
N PRO A 40 8.35 10.15 -19.01
CA PRO A 40 8.25 11.62 -19.06
C PRO A 40 6.94 12.11 -19.68
N GLU A 41 6.25 11.28 -20.47
CA GLU A 41 4.97 11.57 -21.10
C GLU A 41 3.78 11.36 -20.15
N VAL A 42 3.99 10.71 -18.99
CA VAL A 42 2.92 10.40 -18.04
C VAL A 42 2.78 11.51 -17.01
N PRO A 43 1.63 12.23 -16.96
CA PRO A 43 1.38 13.19 -15.90
C PRO A 43 1.45 12.53 -14.51
N MET A 44 2.00 13.25 -13.52
CA MET A 44 2.14 12.73 -12.15
C MET A 44 0.82 12.17 -11.60
N ALA A 45 -0.28 12.87 -11.83
CA ALA A 45 -1.60 12.45 -11.34
C ALA A 45 -2.08 11.13 -11.96
N ASP A 46 -1.62 10.78 -13.17
CA ASP A 46 -2.10 9.59 -13.87
C ASP A 46 -1.49 8.28 -13.33
N PHE A 47 -0.41 8.34 -12.56
CA PHE A 47 0.17 7.15 -11.94
C PHE A 47 -0.79 6.40 -11.01
N VAL A 48 -1.87 7.04 -10.53
CA VAL A 48 -2.95 6.38 -9.76
C VAL A 48 -3.63 5.27 -10.58
N ASN A 49 -3.57 5.32 -11.91
CA ASN A 49 -4.15 4.34 -12.82
C ASN A 49 -3.25 3.10 -13.02
N GLY A 50 -2.04 3.11 -12.45
CA GLY A 50 -1.15 1.94 -12.46
C GLY A 50 -0.67 1.59 -13.87
N VAL A 51 -0.89 0.35 -14.34
CA VAL A 51 -0.48 -0.08 -15.68
C VAL A 51 -1.12 0.75 -16.80
N TYR A 52 -2.31 1.25 -16.57
CA TYR A 52 -3.07 2.04 -17.55
C TYR A 52 -2.50 3.44 -17.79
N SER A 53 -1.59 3.90 -16.94
CA SER A 53 -0.85 5.14 -17.15
C SER A 53 0.34 4.97 -18.12
N VAL A 54 0.87 3.76 -18.26
CA VAL A 54 2.12 3.50 -19.01
C VAL A 54 1.95 2.58 -20.20
N ASP A 55 0.78 1.97 -20.40
CA ASP A 55 0.50 1.05 -21.50
C ASP A 55 -0.83 1.40 -22.18
N LYS A 56 -0.71 1.98 -23.40
CA LYS A 56 -1.84 2.49 -24.16
C LYS A 56 -2.90 1.43 -24.46
N ALA A 57 -2.50 0.23 -24.89
CA ALA A 57 -3.44 -0.85 -25.20
C ALA A 57 -4.21 -1.35 -23.95
N SER A 58 -3.52 -1.39 -22.80
CA SER A 58 -4.18 -1.68 -21.52
C SER A 58 -5.13 -0.56 -21.10
N ARG A 59 -4.78 0.70 -21.39
CA ARG A 59 -5.60 1.88 -21.12
C ARG A 59 -6.90 1.84 -21.88
N GLU A 60 -6.86 1.65 -23.20
CA GLU A 60 -8.03 1.58 -24.06
C GLU A 60 -9.02 0.51 -23.57
N GLN A 61 -8.54 -0.71 -23.29
CA GLN A 61 -9.38 -1.77 -22.73
C GLN A 61 -9.95 -1.43 -21.34
N TRP A 62 -9.20 -0.71 -20.54
CA TRP A 62 -9.66 -0.32 -19.19
C TRP A 62 -10.75 0.75 -19.26
N GLU A 63 -10.64 1.72 -20.18
CA GLU A 63 -11.65 2.76 -20.38
C GLU A 63 -12.98 2.16 -20.81
N GLU A 64 -13.00 1.14 -21.69
CA GLU A 64 -14.21 0.38 -22.02
C GLU A 64 -14.84 -0.28 -20.78
N PHE A 65 -14.03 -0.86 -19.89
CA PHE A 65 -14.53 -1.47 -18.67
C PHE A 65 -15.03 -0.45 -17.63
N GLU A 66 -14.51 0.77 -17.64
CA GLU A 66 -14.93 1.83 -16.71
C GLU A 66 -16.26 2.49 -17.15
N GLU A 67 -16.80 2.20 -18.34
CA GLU A 67 -18.17 2.59 -18.71
C GLU A 67 -19.21 1.87 -17.83
N PHE A 68 -18.96 0.59 -17.47
CA PHE A 68 -19.80 -0.21 -16.57
C PHE A 68 -18.92 -1.02 -15.62
N PRO A 69 -18.31 -0.38 -14.62
CA PRO A 69 -17.26 -1.01 -13.86
C PRO A 69 -17.81 -2.07 -12.90
N ALA A 70 -17.33 -3.30 -13.06
CA ALA A 70 -17.77 -4.46 -12.28
C ALA A 70 -17.59 -4.31 -10.75
N TYR A 71 -16.85 -3.29 -10.30
CA TYR A 71 -16.69 -3.02 -8.86
C TYR A 71 -17.86 -2.23 -8.25
N GLU A 72 -18.76 -1.62 -9.03
CA GLU A 72 -19.89 -0.82 -8.49
C GLU A 72 -20.81 -1.65 -7.60
N ILE A 73 -21.11 -2.89 -7.98
CA ILE A 73 -21.90 -3.80 -7.16
C ILE A 73 -21.27 -4.03 -5.77
N TYR A 74 -19.94 -3.92 -5.67
CA TYR A 74 -19.24 -4.11 -4.39
C TYR A 74 -19.21 -2.83 -3.57
N ILE A 75 -19.32 -1.65 -4.19
CA ILE A 75 -19.55 -0.38 -3.49
C ILE A 75 -20.90 -0.44 -2.81
N SER A 76 -21.96 -0.79 -3.55
CA SER A 76 -23.33 -0.90 -3.01
C SER A 76 -23.42 -1.94 -1.88
N LYS A 77 -22.81 -3.14 -2.06
CA LYS A 77 -22.72 -4.13 -0.97
C LYS A 77 -21.92 -3.62 0.23
N GLY A 78 -20.94 -2.79 0.01
CA GLY A 78 -20.14 -2.14 1.05
C GLY A 78 -20.96 -1.12 1.82
N GLU A 79 -21.76 -0.31 1.13
CA GLU A 79 -22.69 0.65 1.71
C GLU A 79 -23.75 -0.03 2.57
N ASP A 80 -24.37 -1.10 2.07
CA ASP A 80 -25.35 -1.90 2.83
C ASP A 80 -24.73 -2.42 4.13
N LEU A 81 -23.53 -2.99 4.05
CA LEU A 81 -22.81 -3.48 5.23
C LEU A 81 -22.43 -2.36 6.20
N PHE A 82 -22.04 -1.20 5.68
CA PHE A 82 -21.64 -0.04 6.47
C PHE A 82 -22.80 0.54 7.26
N ASN A 83 -23.98 0.59 6.65
CA ASN A 83 -25.20 1.11 7.27
C ASN A 83 -25.93 0.09 8.14
N LYS A 84 -25.62 -1.21 7.97
CA LYS A 84 -26.25 -2.28 8.75
C LYS A 84 -25.94 -2.10 10.24
N LYS A 85 -27.00 -2.16 11.05
CA LYS A 85 -26.87 -2.07 12.51
C LYS A 85 -26.23 -3.35 13.09
N PHE A 86 -25.34 -3.15 14.04
CA PHE A 86 -24.80 -4.17 14.92
C PHE A 86 -25.84 -4.58 15.97
N ALA A 87 -25.59 -5.64 16.71
CA ALA A 87 -26.50 -6.11 17.76
C ALA A 87 -26.77 -5.04 18.83
N ASN A 88 -25.81 -4.12 19.07
CA ASN A 88 -25.94 -3.01 20.03
C ASN A 88 -26.62 -1.75 19.44
N GLY A 89 -27.19 -1.82 18.22
CA GLY A 89 -27.86 -0.71 17.54
C GLY A 89 -26.97 0.31 16.84
N LYS A 90 -25.63 0.28 17.03
CA LYS A 90 -24.67 1.11 16.30
C LYS A 90 -24.42 0.55 14.89
N ASN A 91 -23.62 1.25 14.10
CA ASN A 91 -23.11 0.78 12.81
C ASN A 91 -21.69 1.34 12.60
N PHE A 92 -21.09 1.12 11.43
CA PHE A 92 -19.73 1.60 11.15
C PHE A 92 -19.60 3.12 11.20
N ALA A 93 -20.66 3.91 10.95
CA ALA A 93 -20.58 5.36 11.03
C ALA A 93 -20.21 5.85 12.46
N SER A 94 -20.53 5.09 13.49
CA SER A 94 -20.11 5.40 14.87
C SER A 94 -18.60 5.31 15.08
N CYS A 95 -17.91 4.48 14.29
CA CYS A 95 -16.45 4.33 14.32
C CYS A 95 -15.74 5.27 13.32
N PHE A 96 -16.43 5.64 12.25
CA PHE A 96 -15.90 6.45 11.15
C PHE A 96 -16.74 7.72 10.93
N PRO A 97 -16.80 8.65 11.91
CA PRO A 97 -17.71 9.80 11.85
C PRO A 97 -17.47 10.73 10.65
N ASN A 98 -16.24 10.75 10.13
CA ASN A 98 -15.85 11.61 9.00
C ASN A 98 -15.84 10.88 7.64
N TYR A 99 -16.43 9.69 7.54
CA TYR A 99 -16.35 8.88 6.32
C TYR A 99 -16.84 9.60 5.05
N LYS A 100 -17.84 10.47 5.17
CA LYS A 100 -18.37 11.26 4.03
C LYS A 100 -17.38 12.29 3.47
N LYS A 101 -16.40 12.72 4.26
CA LYS A 101 -15.30 13.61 3.84
C LYS A 101 -14.10 12.85 3.31
N GLY A 102 -14.19 11.51 3.31
CA GLY A 102 -13.08 10.63 3.01
C GLY A 102 -12.18 10.36 4.22
N ILE A 103 -11.73 9.13 4.32
CA ILE A 103 -10.81 8.67 5.38
C ILE A 103 -9.67 7.81 4.84
N ARG A 104 -9.85 7.18 3.66
CA ARG A 104 -8.87 6.25 3.08
C ARG A 104 -7.50 6.90 2.84
N GLN A 105 -7.49 8.17 2.49
CA GLN A 105 -6.28 8.95 2.24
C GLN A 105 -5.34 9.02 3.45
N ASN A 106 -5.83 8.80 4.67
CA ASN A 106 -5.06 8.85 5.91
C ASN A 106 -4.53 7.47 6.35
N TYR A 107 -4.74 6.42 5.55
CA TYR A 107 -4.32 5.06 5.86
C TYR A 107 -3.24 4.56 4.91
N PRO A 108 -2.33 3.69 5.42
CA PRO A 108 -2.22 3.29 6.82
C PRO A 108 -1.64 4.40 7.69
N ARG A 109 -1.90 4.34 9.00
CA ARG A 109 -1.38 5.29 9.97
C ARG A 109 -0.54 4.57 11.04
N PHE A 110 0.40 5.29 11.63
CA PHE A 110 1.09 4.80 12.81
C PHE A 110 0.31 5.23 14.07
N ASP A 111 -0.06 4.26 14.88
CA ASP A 111 -0.74 4.51 16.15
C ASP A 111 0.30 4.62 17.28
N LYS A 112 0.48 5.84 17.79
CA LYS A 112 1.48 6.14 18.81
C LYS A 112 1.22 5.42 20.14
N ALA A 113 -0.06 5.15 20.45
CA ALA A 113 -0.43 4.51 21.72
C ALA A 113 -0.02 3.02 21.71
N SER A 114 -0.23 2.32 20.60
CA SER A 114 0.14 0.91 20.49
C SER A 114 1.54 0.69 19.89
N GLY A 115 2.18 1.72 19.33
CA GLY A 115 3.44 1.60 18.62
C GLY A 115 3.35 0.78 17.32
N LYS A 116 2.16 0.68 16.71
CA LYS A 116 1.89 -0.19 15.56
C LYS A 116 1.31 0.56 14.38
N ILE A 117 1.53 -0.01 13.18
CA ILE A 117 0.83 0.44 11.98
C ILE A 117 -0.59 -0.13 11.99
N VAL A 118 -1.56 0.75 11.72
CA VAL A 118 -2.98 0.44 11.61
C VAL A 118 -3.42 0.68 10.17
N THR A 119 -4.00 -0.34 9.55
CA THR A 119 -4.61 -0.26 8.21
C THR A 119 -6.09 0.05 8.32
N MET A 120 -6.72 0.48 7.23
CA MET A 120 -8.16 0.70 7.20
C MET A 120 -8.94 -0.59 7.52
N GLU A 121 -8.50 -1.73 7.01
CA GLU A 121 -9.07 -3.04 7.34
C GLU A 121 -8.91 -3.38 8.84
N GLY A 122 -7.80 -2.95 9.45
CA GLY A 122 -7.58 -3.07 10.89
C GLY A 122 -8.66 -2.34 11.69
N ASP A 123 -8.92 -1.08 11.35
CA ASP A 123 -9.94 -0.27 12.03
C ASP A 123 -11.37 -0.75 11.72
N ILE A 124 -11.66 -1.25 10.50
CA ILE A 124 -12.96 -1.88 10.18
C ILE A 124 -13.21 -3.07 11.12
N ASN A 125 -12.23 -3.97 11.26
CA ASN A 125 -12.39 -5.13 12.14
C ASN A 125 -12.38 -4.77 13.63
N LYS A 126 -11.61 -3.75 14.00
CA LYS A 126 -11.66 -3.22 15.38
C LYS A 126 -13.04 -2.66 15.69
N CYS A 127 -13.65 -1.91 14.79
CA CYS A 127 -15.02 -1.42 14.95
C CYS A 127 -16.01 -2.56 15.18
N LEU A 128 -15.92 -3.65 14.43
CA LEU A 128 -16.76 -4.83 14.63
C LEU A 128 -16.57 -5.42 16.03
N THR A 129 -15.34 -5.72 16.40
CA THR A 129 -15.03 -6.39 17.67
C THR A 129 -15.35 -5.54 18.90
N ASP A 130 -15.12 -4.24 18.84
CA ASP A 130 -15.48 -3.29 19.91
C ASP A 130 -17.00 -3.18 20.10
N ASN A 131 -17.79 -3.56 19.09
CA ASN A 131 -19.25 -3.58 19.15
C ASN A 131 -19.84 -5.00 19.28
N GLY A 132 -19.03 -6.00 19.64
CA GLY A 132 -19.46 -7.36 19.89
C GLY A 132 -19.70 -8.20 18.63
N GLU A 133 -19.32 -7.68 17.46
CA GLU A 133 -19.49 -8.37 16.19
C GLU A 133 -18.27 -9.23 15.83
N LYS A 134 -18.50 -10.24 14.99
CA LYS A 134 -17.40 -11.08 14.49
C LYS A 134 -16.58 -10.35 13.43
N ALA A 135 -15.25 -10.33 13.59
CA ALA A 135 -14.33 -9.79 12.61
C ALA A 135 -14.47 -10.48 11.24
N TYR A 136 -14.29 -9.69 10.17
CA TYR A 136 -14.28 -10.19 8.80
C TYR A 136 -12.92 -10.80 8.44
N GLY A 137 -12.92 -11.70 7.44
CA GLY A 137 -11.68 -12.20 6.86
C GLY A 137 -10.91 -11.10 6.11
N TRP A 138 -9.59 -11.07 6.24
CA TRP A 138 -8.73 -9.94 5.87
C TRP A 138 -8.50 -9.66 4.37
N LYS A 139 -8.82 -10.59 3.47
CA LYS A 139 -8.33 -10.53 2.09
C LYS A 139 -9.40 -10.20 1.05
N LYS A 140 -10.65 -10.62 1.29
CA LYS A 140 -11.78 -10.54 0.35
C LYS A 140 -13.12 -10.59 1.09
N GLY A 141 -14.22 -10.48 0.37
CA GLY A 141 -15.56 -10.51 0.93
C GLY A 141 -15.88 -9.22 1.67
N LYS A 142 -16.64 -9.32 2.75
CA LYS A 142 -17.18 -8.17 3.48
C LYS A 142 -16.15 -7.10 3.83
N ILE A 143 -14.92 -7.48 4.20
CA ILE A 143 -13.85 -6.51 4.50
C ILE A 143 -13.48 -5.67 3.28
N ALA A 144 -13.39 -6.30 2.11
CA ALA A 144 -13.08 -5.60 0.87
C ALA A 144 -14.26 -4.75 0.37
N TYR A 145 -15.50 -5.16 0.65
CA TYR A 145 -16.69 -4.40 0.27
C TYR A 145 -16.83 -3.12 1.10
N VAL A 146 -16.74 -3.22 2.43
CA VAL A 146 -16.72 -2.04 3.32
C VAL A 146 -15.54 -1.14 2.97
N GLY A 147 -14.36 -1.72 2.73
CA GLY A 147 -13.19 -0.98 2.25
C GLY A 147 -13.42 -0.29 0.91
N ALA A 148 -14.13 -0.92 -0.03
CA ALA A 148 -14.47 -0.32 -1.33
C ALA A 148 -15.40 0.89 -1.18
N TYR A 149 -16.43 0.79 -0.35
CA TYR A 149 -17.29 1.92 -0.04
C TYR A 149 -16.53 3.09 0.59
N LEU A 150 -15.70 2.82 1.61
CA LEU A 150 -14.89 3.87 2.25
C LEU A 150 -13.84 4.48 1.30
N ALA A 151 -13.27 3.69 0.39
CA ALA A 151 -12.36 4.19 -0.64
C ALA A 151 -13.12 5.06 -1.66
N TYR A 152 -14.30 4.64 -2.09
CA TYR A 152 -15.18 5.41 -2.97
C TYR A 152 -15.53 6.78 -2.35
N MET A 153 -15.93 6.81 -1.08
CA MET A 153 -16.20 8.05 -0.34
C MET A 153 -14.95 8.94 -0.18
N SER A 154 -13.77 8.40 -0.46
CA SER A 154 -12.48 9.11 -0.35
C SER A 154 -11.89 9.49 -1.70
N ARG A 155 -12.53 9.15 -2.83
CA ARG A 155 -12.04 9.49 -4.18
C ARG A 155 -11.79 10.98 -4.31
N GLY A 156 -10.72 11.34 -5.01
CA GLY A 156 -10.30 12.73 -5.20
C GLY A 156 -9.55 13.35 -4.02
N ASN A 157 -9.62 12.76 -2.81
CA ASN A 157 -8.77 13.22 -1.72
C ASN A 157 -7.32 12.78 -1.93
N LEU A 158 -6.38 13.66 -1.62
CA LEU A 158 -4.96 13.35 -1.74
C LEU A 158 -4.49 12.43 -0.61
N ILE A 159 -3.79 11.36 -0.96
CA ILE A 159 -3.12 10.49 0.01
C ILE A 159 -2.23 11.34 0.92
N ASN A 160 -2.42 11.21 2.22
CA ASN A 160 -1.79 12.02 3.25
C ASN A 160 -1.37 11.19 4.44
N VAL A 161 -0.56 10.17 4.19
CA VAL A 161 0.11 9.40 5.23
C VAL A 161 1.15 10.29 5.91
N LYS A 162 1.07 10.43 7.23
CA LYS A 162 1.99 11.30 7.97
C LYS A 162 3.44 10.84 7.78
N THR A 163 4.32 11.82 7.58
CA THR A 163 5.76 11.57 7.50
C THR A 163 6.25 10.91 8.79
N PRO A 164 6.94 9.75 8.71
CA PRO A 164 7.54 9.11 9.86
C PRO A 164 8.57 10.04 10.52
N SER A 165 8.41 10.35 11.80
CA SER A 165 9.26 11.30 12.51
C SER A 165 9.85 10.76 13.82
N SER A 166 9.13 9.90 14.52
CA SER A 166 9.66 9.27 15.73
C SER A 166 10.53 8.04 15.40
N PRO A 167 11.45 7.63 16.29
CA PRO A 167 12.27 6.42 16.09
C PRO A 167 11.43 5.18 15.78
N ALA A 168 10.27 5.01 16.40
CA ALA A 168 9.37 3.88 16.17
C ALA A 168 8.69 3.95 14.79
N GLU A 169 8.25 5.14 14.37
CA GLU A 169 7.69 5.37 13.01
C GLU A 169 8.74 5.11 11.94
N LEU A 170 9.96 5.62 12.13
CA LEU A 170 11.09 5.40 11.20
C LEU A 170 11.48 3.91 11.14
N ALA A 171 11.50 3.21 12.27
CA ALA A 171 11.76 1.77 12.29
C ALA A 171 10.69 0.99 11.51
N ALA A 172 9.42 1.35 11.65
CA ALA A 172 8.31 0.75 10.92
C ALA A 172 8.39 1.05 9.42
N TYR A 173 8.67 2.30 9.06
CA TYR A 173 8.89 2.74 7.67
C TYR A 173 10.07 1.99 7.02
N ASN A 174 11.22 1.95 7.68
CA ASN A 174 12.42 1.28 7.18
C ASN A 174 12.23 -0.23 7.02
N ARG A 175 11.42 -0.87 7.88
CA ARG A 175 11.00 -2.27 7.70
C ARG A 175 10.23 -2.45 6.41
N GLY A 176 9.29 -1.54 6.10
CA GLY A 176 8.54 -1.54 4.84
C GLY A 176 9.41 -1.30 3.62
N LYS A 177 10.30 -0.30 3.69
CA LYS A 177 11.31 0.00 2.65
C LYS A 177 12.19 -1.22 2.39
N LYS A 178 12.75 -1.82 3.44
CA LYS A 178 13.55 -3.05 3.34
C LYS A 178 12.75 -4.17 2.67
N HIS A 179 11.48 -4.37 3.05
CA HIS A 179 10.62 -5.40 2.44
C HIS A 179 10.43 -5.16 0.95
N PHE A 180 10.19 -3.91 0.53
CA PHE A 180 9.96 -3.55 -0.87
C PHE A 180 11.17 -3.87 -1.76
N TYR A 181 12.38 -3.62 -1.28
CA TYR A 181 13.63 -3.81 -2.04
C TYR A 181 14.29 -5.19 -1.82
N SER A 182 13.92 -5.95 -0.79
CA SER A 182 14.53 -7.24 -0.50
C SER A 182 14.03 -8.33 -1.44
N LYS A 183 14.98 -9.01 -2.07
CA LYS A 183 14.72 -10.19 -2.90
C LYS A 183 14.26 -11.38 -2.06
N ARG A 184 13.37 -12.20 -2.62
CA ARG A 184 12.79 -13.34 -1.93
C ARG A 184 12.26 -14.41 -2.87
N GLY A 185 11.96 -15.58 -2.28
CA GLY A 185 11.46 -16.73 -3.02
C GLY A 185 12.51 -17.39 -3.90
N GLN A 186 12.13 -18.49 -4.53
CA GLN A 186 13.02 -19.25 -5.40
C GLN A 186 13.45 -18.46 -6.64
N LEU A 187 12.63 -17.51 -7.09
CA LEU A 187 12.96 -16.65 -8.22
C LEU A 187 13.84 -15.46 -7.83
N ASN A 188 14.17 -15.31 -6.54
CA ASN A 188 15.05 -14.26 -6.01
C ASN A 188 14.68 -12.85 -6.52
N MET A 189 13.40 -12.46 -6.40
CA MET A 189 12.86 -11.19 -6.87
C MET A 189 12.22 -10.40 -5.74
N SER A 190 12.36 -9.08 -5.80
CA SER A 190 11.74 -8.11 -4.89
C SER A 190 10.49 -7.46 -5.51
N CYS A 191 9.73 -6.68 -4.72
CA CYS A 191 8.69 -5.81 -5.26
C CYS A 191 9.28 -4.79 -6.23
N ALA A 192 10.46 -4.23 -5.88
CA ALA A 192 11.16 -3.26 -6.69
C ALA A 192 11.63 -3.84 -8.03
N ASP A 193 12.06 -5.10 -8.09
CA ASP A 193 12.48 -5.70 -9.37
C ASP A 193 11.35 -5.64 -10.40
N CYS A 194 10.11 -5.88 -10.00
CA CYS A 194 8.95 -5.83 -10.90
C CYS A 194 8.40 -4.41 -11.06
N HIS A 195 8.11 -3.73 -9.95
CA HIS A 195 7.28 -2.52 -9.93
C HIS A 195 8.06 -1.20 -9.92
N TYR A 196 9.38 -1.26 -9.82
CA TYR A 196 10.29 -0.11 -9.91
C TYR A 196 11.21 -0.29 -11.12
N ASN A 197 12.15 -1.24 -11.08
CA ASN A 197 13.15 -1.42 -12.12
C ASN A 197 12.54 -1.80 -13.49
N ASN A 198 11.55 -2.71 -13.50
CA ASN A 198 10.92 -3.24 -14.71
C ASN A 198 9.48 -2.76 -14.93
N ALA A 199 9.05 -1.68 -14.25
CA ALA A 199 7.76 -1.05 -14.55
C ALA A 199 7.66 -0.69 -16.04
N GLY A 200 6.51 -0.96 -16.67
CA GLY A 200 6.28 -0.78 -18.10
C GLY A 200 6.74 -1.96 -18.96
N ASN A 201 7.59 -2.84 -18.47
CA ASN A 201 8.03 -4.02 -19.19
C ASN A 201 7.00 -5.16 -19.12
N LYS A 202 7.00 -5.98 -20.15
CA LYS A 202 6.12 -7.15 -20.24
C LYS A 202 6.69 -8.33 -19.47
N ILE A 203 5.86 -8.97 -18.64
CA ILE A 203 6.16 -10.26 -18.03
C ILE A 203 5.03 -11.24 -18.34
N ARG A 204 5.32 -12.29 -19.11
CA ARG A 204 4.29 -13.17 -19.69
C ARG A 204 3.29 -12.34 -20.51
N ALA A 205 2.00 -12.42 -20.20
CA ALA A 205 0.95 -11.64 -20.84
C ALA A 205 0.65 -10.29 -20.13
N ASP A 206 1.24 -10.03 -18.98
CA ASP A 206 0.96 -8.83 -18.17
C ASP A 206 2.07 -7.78 -18.34
N ILE A 207 1.69 -6.50 -18.38
CA ILE A 207 2.62 -5.37 -18.25
C ILE A 207 2.80 -5.06 -16.75
N LEU A 208 4.03 -4.81 -16.33
CA LEU A 208 4.34 -4.51 -14.94
C LEU A 208 3.96 -3.06 -14.60
N SER A 209 3.03 -2.90 -13.69
CA SER A 209 2.56 -1.59 -13.22
C SER A 209 3.65 -0.84 -12.45
N PRO A 210 3.79 0.48 -12.63
CA PRO A 210 4.57 1.32 -11.71
C PRO A 210 4.15 1.14 -10.26
N ALA A 211 5.10 1.19 -9.32
CA ALA A 211 4.78 1.18 -7.90
C ALA A 211 4.18 2.51 -7.43
N LEU A 212 4.58 3.63 -8.04
CA LEU A 212 4.00 4.93 -7.77
C LEU A 212 2.49 4.92 -8.06
N GLY A 213 1.69 5.39 -7.13
CA GLY A 213 0.23 5.43 -7.23
C GLY A 213 -0.46 4.06 -7.03
N HIS A 214 0.28 2.94 -7.00
CA HIS A 214 -0.31 1.61 -6.96
C HIS A 214 -1.29 1.36 -5.79
N PRO A 215 -1.02 1.82 -4.54
CA PRO A 215 -1.94 1.63 -3.42
C PRO A 215 -3.22 2.48 -3.50
N SER A 216 -3.25 3.54 -4.30
CA SER A 216 -4.37 4.49 -4.39
C SER A 216 -5.68 3.82 -4.83
N GLY A 217 -5.59 2.80 -5.67
CA GLY A 217 -6.74 2.12 -6.26
C GLY A 217 -7.37 1.02 -5.39
N PHE A 218 -6.80 0.70 -4.22
CA PHE A 218 -7.29 -0.40 -3.39
C PHE A 218 -8.44 0.01 -2.46
N PRO A 219 -9.39 -0.97 -2.22
CA PRO A 219 -9.50 -2.34 -2.75
C PRO A 219 -9.70 -2.37 -4.26
N VAL A 220 -9.23 -3.44 -4.92
CA VAL A 220 -9.35 -3.58 -6.37
C VAL A 220 -10.23 -4.75 -6.78
N TYR A 221 -10.93 -4.59 -7.90
CA TYR A 221 -11.56 -5.68 -8.63
C TYR A 221 -10.57 -6.26 -9.65
N ARG A 222 -10.55 -7.59 -9.75
CA ARG A 222 -9.77 -8.30 -10.77
C ARG A 222 -10.58 -9.44 -11.35
N ASN A 223 -10.69 -9.49 -12.68
CA ASN A 223 -11.39 -10.57 -13.38
C ASN A 223 -10.83 -11.96 -12.99
N LYS A 224 -9.51 -12.06 -12.85
CA LYS A 224 -8.83 -13.28 -12.39
C LYS A 224 -9.29 -13.76 -11.00
N TRP A 225 -9.76 -12.86 -10.14
CA TRP A 225 -10.28 -13.22 -8.83
C TRP A 225 -11.77 -13.55 -8.86
N ALA A 226 -12.50 -13.01 -9.83
CA ALA A 226 -13.92 -13.27 -10.05
C ALA A 226 -14.18 -14.63 -10.70
N GLY A 227 -13.24 -15.14 -11.50
CA GLY A 227 -13.34 -16.45 -12.14
C GLY A 227 -13.25 -17.61 -11.14
N GLY A 228 -14.21 -18.55 -11.23
CA GLY A 228 -14.30 -19.73 -10.38
C GLY A 228 -15.53 -19.76 -9.49
N SER A 229 -15.94 -20.93 -9.01
CA SER A 229 -17.20 -21.20 -8.28
C SER A 229 -17.35 -20.43 -6.95
N LYS A 230 -16.27 -19.90 -6.39
CA LYS A 230 -16.24 -19.06 -5.19
C LYS A 230 -15.59 -17.71 -5.48
N GLY A 231 -15.70 -17.26 -6.74
CA GLY A 231 -15.07 -16.05 -7.21
C GLY A 231 -15.63 -14.81 -6.51
N ASP A 232 -14.72 -14.09 -5.86
CA ASP A 232 -14.97 -12.78 -5.31
C ASP A 232 -13.92 -11.85 -5.93
N GLY A 233 -14.38 -11.04 -6.90
CA GLY A 233 -13.52 -10.17 -7.70
C GLY A 233 -12.81 -9.11 -6.87
N MET A 234 -13.37 -8.70 -5.70
CA MET A 234 -12.79 -7.69 -4.84
C MET A 234 -11.71 -8.24 -3.92
N GLY A 235 -10.68 -7.43 -3.69
CA GLY A 235 -9.61 -7.81 -2.77
C GLY A 235 -8.82 -6.64 -2.22
N THR A 236 -8.35 -6.84 -0.97
CA THR A 236 -7.50 -5.89 -0.27
C THR A 236 -6.06 -5.90 -0.82
N LEU A 237 -5.29 -4.87 -0.48
CA LEU A 237 -3.86 -4.78 -0.85
C LEU A 237 -3.06 -5.97 -0.32
N HIS A 238 -3.35 -6.46 0.90
CA HIS A 238 -2.68 -7.64 1.46
C HIS A 238 -3.03 -8.94 0.71
N ARG A 239 -4.22 -9.04 0.07
CA ARG A 239 -4.52 -10.13 -0.88
C ARG A 239 -3.55 -10.08 -2.06
N ARG A 240 -3.30 -8.88 -2.60
CA ARG A 240 -2.39 -8.69 -3.75
C ARG A 240 -0.95 -9.00 -3.39
N TYR A 241 -0.45 -8.52 -2.25
CA TYR A 241 0.90 -8.83 -1.77
C TYR A 241 1.12 -10.34 -1.65
N GLY A 242 0.14 -11.06 -1.07
CA GLY A 242 0.21 -12.52 -0.99
C GLY A 242 0.26 -13.20 -2.35
N GLY A 243 -0.46 -12.66 -3.35
CA GLY A 243 -0.41 -13.14 -4.73
C GLY A 243 0.97 -12.92 -5.38
N CYS A 244 1.55 -11.73 -5.22
CA CYS A 244 2.89 -11.42 -5.74
C CYS A 244 3.98 -12.31 -5.12
N ASN A 245 3.94 -12.53 -3.79
CA ASN A 245 4.88 -13.44 -3.14
C ASN A 245 4.81 -14.86 -3.74
N LYS A 246 3.61 -15.38 -4.02
CA LYS A 246 3.44 -16.70 -4.66
C LYS A 246 4.01 -16.72 -6.09
N GLN A 247 3.89 -15.62 -6.85
CA GLN A 247 4.44 -15.54 -8.21
C GLN A 247 5.97 -15.68 -8.23
N VAL A 248 6.66 -15.18 -7.21
CA VAL A 248 8.11 -15.34 -7.06
C VAL A 248 8.50 -16.57 -6.23
N ARG A 249 7.53 -17.49 -6.00
CA ARG A 249 7.69 -18.71 -5.21
C ARG A 249 8.20 -18.46 -3.78
N ALA A 250 7.79 -17.33 -3.20
CA ALA A 250 8.01 -17.03 -1.78
C ALA A 250 6.78 -17.41 -0.96
N LYS A 251 6.98 -17.88 0.28
CA LYS A 251 5.90 -18.06 1.24
C LYS A 251 5.28 -16.70 1.59
N PRO A 252 3.98 -16.47 1.34
CA PRO A 252 3.34 -15.22 1.71
C PRO A 252 3.30 -15.04 3.24
N PHE A 253 3.42 -13.80 3.69
CA PHE A 253 3.08 -13.47 5.07
C PHE A 253 1.56 -13.53 5.29
N LYS A 254 1.14 -13.61 6.56
CA LYS A 254 -0.27 -13.48 6.91
C LYS A 254 -0.74 -12.06 6.63
N ALA A 255 -1.98 -11.91 6.16
CA ALA A 255 -2.59 -10.58 6.08
C ALA A 255 -2.61 -9.96 7.49
N GLN A 256 -2.34 -8.65 7.58
CA GLN A 256 -2.19 -7.89 8.83
C GLN A 256 -0.98 -8.30 9.69
N SER A 257 -0.02 -9.06 9.14
CA SER A 257 1.28 -9.20 9.79
C SER A 257 2.04 -7.87 9.77
N ASP A 258 2.99 -7.73 10.68
CA ASP A 258 3.79 -6.50 10.75
C ASP A 258 4.60 -6.24 9.47
N GLU A 259 5.00 -7.30 8.75
CA GLU A 259 5.69 -7.17 7.46
C GLU A 259 4.78 -6.55 6.39
N TYR A 260 3.54 -7.02 6.26
CA TYR A 260 2.63 -6.47 5.25
C TYR A 260 2.09 -5.10 5.64
N LYS A 261 1.87 -4.83 6.92
CA LYS A 261 1.51 -3.49 7.39
C LYS A 261 2.64 -2.48 7.15
N ALA A 262 3.89 -2.87 7.43
CA ALA A 262 5.05 -2.03 7.16
C ALA A 262 5.24 -1.79 5.65
N LEU A 263 5.07 -2.83 4.82
CA LEU A 263 5.11 -2.68 3.37
C LEU A 263 4.02 -1.73 2.87
N GLU A 264 2.78 -1.85 3.36
CA GLU A 264 1.69 -0.95 3.00
C GLU A 264 2.00 0.48 3.44
N TYR A 265 2.58 0.69 4.63
CA TYR A 265 2.95 2.00 5.15
C TYR A 265 3.99 2.69 4.25
N PHE A 266 5.09 2.00 3.93
CA PHE A 266 6.09 2.51 3.00
C PHE A 266 5.50 2.78 1.61
N HIS A 267 4.82 1.78 1.03
CA HIS A 267 4.31 1.84 -0.33
C HIS A 267 3.26 2.94 -0.52
N THR A 268 2.38 3.14 0.47
CA THR A 268 1.38 4.22 0.41
C THR A 268 2.03 5.57 0.63
N TYR A 269 3.01 5.69 1.53
CA TYR A 269 3.76 6.93 1.73
C TYR A 269 4.48 7.38 0.45
N MET A 270 5.03 6.47 -0.35
CA MET A 270 5.60 6.79 -1.67
C MET A 270 4.59 7.37 -2.65
N SER A 271 3.30 7.22 -2.38
CA SER A 271 2.19 7.76 -3.19
C SER A 271 1.51 8.99 -2.58
N ASN A 272 2.08 9.57 -1.51
CA ASN A 272 1.52 10.78 -0.88
C ASN A 272 1.29 11.91 -1.90
N GLY A 273 0.19 12.65 -1.78
CA GLY A 273 -0.16 13.74 -2.67
C GLY A 273 -0.73 13.30 -4.02
N LEU A 274 -0.84 11.99 -4.29
CA LEU A 274 -1.66 11.45 -5.37
C LEU A 274 -3.08 11.18 -4.86
N GLU A 275 -4.05 11.21 -5.76
CA GLU A 275 -5.45 11.01 -5.39
C GLU A 275 -5.75 9.56 -5.01
N VAL A 276 -6.67 9.39 -4.07
CA VAL A 276 -7.34 8.09 -3.84
C VAL A 276 -8.22 7.78 -5.03
N ASN A 277 -7.92 6.68 -5.71
CA ASN A 277 -8.63 6.23 -6.92
C ASN A 277 -9.41 4.92 -6.71
N GLY A 278 -9.49 4.44 -5.46
CA GLY A 278 -10.20 3.20 -5.14
C GLY A 278 -11.72 3.40 -4.95
N PRO A 279 -12.51 2.32 -5.12
CA PRO A 279 -12.08 1.04 -5.70
C PRO A 279 -11.80 1.17 -7.18
N SER A 280 -10.95 0.28 -7.72
CA SER A 280 -10.60 0.33 -9.14
C SER A 280 -10.50 -1.07 -9.76
N LEU A 281 -10.57 -1.12 -11.09
CA LEU A 281 -10.28 -2.32 -11.85
C LEU A 281 -8.75 -2.49 -12.00
N ARG A 282 -8.25 -3.73 -11.89
CA ARG A 282 -6.86 -4.09 -12.20
C ARG A 282 -6.79 -5.44 -12.89
N LYS A 283 -5.85 -5.60 -13.82
CA LYS A 283 -5.54 -6.87 -14.49
C LYS A 283 -5.06 -7.97 -13.56
#